data_e871f1c630edb26a8e87fded50b640f5
#
_entry.id   e871f1c630edb26a8e87fded50b640f5
#
_cell.length_a   1.000
_cell.length_b   1.000
_cell.length_c   1.000
_cell.angle_alpha   90.00
_cell.angle_beta   90.00
_cell.angle_gamma   90.00
#
_symmetry.space_group_name_H-M   'P 1'
#
loop_
_entity.id
_entity.type
_entity.pdbx_description
1 polymer ?
#
loop_
_entity_poly.entity_id
_entity_poly.type
_entity_poly.pdbx_seq_one_letter_code
_entity_poly.pdbx_strand_id
1 'polypeptide(L)'
;KRVFSMIPALHDAEFVRYGVMHRNTFLDSPRLLDRYYADRRDPLVAFAGQMTGVEGYVESTASGYLAGVSMAAKVKNEPLPEFPRETAIGALAAYISDASVVSFQPMNVNICILTPLEHRVKGKANKNLAIAQRSLAIIDQMTGQEEAT
;
A
#
# COMPACT_ATOMS: atom_id res chain seq x y z
N LYS A 1 27.79 -7.83 8.88
CA LYS A 1 29.26 -8.04 8.91
C LYS A 1 29.59 -9.53 8.94
N ARG A 2 29.20 -10.25 9.99
CA ARG A 2 29.57 -11.66 10.21
C ARG A 2 29.32 -12.59 9.01
N VAL A 3 28.21 -12.43 8.29
CA VAL A 3 27.89 -13.26 7.11
C VAL A 3 28.80 -12.92 5.93
N PHE A 4 29.02 -11.64 5.66
CA PHE A 4 29.88 -11.20 4.56
C PHE A 4 31.35 -11.59 4.78
N SER A 5 31.85 -11.57 6.01
CA SER A 5 33.22 -12.00 6.29
C SER A 5 33.47 -13.51 6.11
N MET A 6 32.43 -14.32 5.88
CA MET A 6 32.56 -15.71 5.48
C MET A 6 32.98 -15.87 4.00
N ILE A 7 32.83 -14.83 3.20
CA ILE A 7 33.28 -14.79 1.80
C ILE A 7 34.75 -14.33 1.81
N PRO A 8 35.72 -15.14 1.33
CA PRO A 8 37.15 -14.81 1.44
C PRO A 8 37.50 -13.41 0.91
N ALA A 9 36.94 -13.02 -0.22
CA ALA A 9 37.18 -11.71 -0.84
C ALA A 9 36.61 -10.52 -0.03
N LEU A 10 35.72 -10.78 0.95
CA LEU A 10 35.08 -9.75 1.79
C LEU A 10 35.47 -9.86 3.26
N HIS A 11 36.45 -10.71 3.58
CA HIS A 11 36.85 -10.96 4.96
C HIS A 11 37.27 -9.67 5.68
N ASP A 12 38.06 -8.84 5.01
CA ASP A 12 38.55 -7.57 5.55
C ASP A 12 37.81 -6.35 4.97
N ALA A 13 36.61 -6.54 4.41
CA ALA A 13 35.86 -5.46 3.78
C ALA A 13 35.42 -4.40 4.80
N GLU A 14 35.65 -3.15 4.47
CA GLU A 14 35.10 -1.98 5.18
C GLU A 14 33.74 -1.63 4.61
N PHE A 15 32.72 -1.66 5.47
CA PHE A 15 31.35 -1.34 5.09
C PHE A 15 31.08 0.14 5.30
N VAL A 16 31.11 0.91 4.22
CA VAL A 16 30.84 2.36 4.22
C VAL A 16 29.36 2.68 4.44
N ARG A 17 28.45 1.74 4.11
CA ARG A 17 27.02 1.88 4.31
C ARG A 17 26.33 0.51 4.38
N TYR A 18 25.34 0.40 5.27
CA TYR A 18 24.40 -0.72 5.28
C TYR A 18 23.07 -0.25 4.69
N GLY A 19 22.51 -0.95 3.72
CA GLY A 19 21.26 -0.57 3.12
C GLY A 19 20.93 -1.33 1.85
N VAL A 20 19.89 -0.92 1.16
CA VAL A 20 19.45 -1.50 -0.12
C VAL A 20 20.41 -1.13 -1.24
N MET A 21 20.68 -2.08 -2.13
CA MET A 21 21.59 -1.95 -3.26
C MET A 21 20.96 -1.30 -4.50
N HIS A 22 19.64 -1.12 -4.50
CA HIS A 22 18.91 -0.53 -5.63
C HIS A 22 18.19 0.74 -5.22
N ARG A 23 17.98 1.62 -6.18
CA ARG A 23 17.16 2.83 -6.06
C ARG A 23 16.05 2.73 -7.09
N ASN A 24 14.82 2.73 -6.62
CA ASN A 24 13.66 2.83 -7.48
C ASN A 24 13.27 4.31 -7.63
N THR A 25 12.94 4.70 -8.86
CA THR A 25 12.31 6.00 -9.10
C THR A 25 10.83 5.89 -8.73
N PHE A 26 10.33 6.86 -7.98
CA PHE A 26 8.92 6.95 -7.62
C PHE A 26 8.44 8.40 -7.67
N LEU A 27 7.14 8.57 -7.82
CA LEU A 27 6.47 9.86 -7.84
C LEU A 27 6.33 10.42 -6.41
N ASP A 28 6.28 11.74 -6.28
CA ASP A 28 5.79 12.39 -5.05
C ASP A 28 4.26 12.28 -5.00
N SER A 29 3.80 11.03 -4.82
CA SER A 29 2.40 10.65 -4.96
C SER A 29 1.44 11.45 -4.09
N PRO A 30 1.77 11.79 -2.82
CA PRO A 30 0.87 12.59 -1.99
C PRO A 30 0.48 13.94 -2.60
N ARG A 31 1.35 14.52 -3.42
CA ARG A 31 1.11 15.80 -4.10
C ARG A 31 0.50 15.65 -5.49
N LEU A 32 0.81 14.52 -6.15
CA LEU A 32 0.46 14.31 -7.55
C LEU A 32 -0.82 13.51 -7.74
N LEU A 33 -1.08 12.52 -6.86
CA LEU A 33 -2.13 11.53 -7.05
C LEU A 33 -3.27 11.69 -6.05
N ASP A 34 -4.48 11.33 -6.48
CA ASP A 34 -5.62 11.13 -5.60
C ASP A 34 -5.64 9.70 -5.03
N ARG A 35 -6.64 9.40 -4.18
CA ARG A 35 -6.82 8.07 -3.57
C ARG A 35 -7.13 6.94 -4.56
N TYR A 36 -7.41 7.28 -5.80
CA TYR A 36 -7.69 6.35 -6.91
C TYR A 36 -6.49 6.21 -7.85
N TYR A 37 -5.32 6.73 -7.41
CA TYR A 37 -4.08 6.75 -8.19
C TYR A 37 -4.14 7.60 -9.46
N ALA A 38 -5.16 8.44 -9.63
CA ALA A 38 -5.25 9.36 -10.75
C ALA A 38 -4.46 10.66 -10.50
N ASP A 39 -3.89 11.22 -11.56
CA ASP A 39 -3.23 12.54 -11.49
C ASP A 39 -4.27 13.60 -11.13
N ARG A 40 -3.98 14.40 -10.11
CA ARG A 40 -4.86 15.49 -9.65
C ARG A 40 -5.09 16.57 -10.69
N ARG A 41 -4.19 16.71 -11.68
CA ARG A 41 -4.27 17.68 -12.76
C ARG A 41 -5.00 17.13 -14.00
N ASP A 42 -4.88 15.83 -14.23
CA ASP A 42 -5.56 15.12 -15.31
C ASP A 42 -6.19 13.81 -14.78
N PRO A 43 -7.46 13.87 -14.36
CA PRO A 43 -8.15 12.72 -13.77
C PRO A 43 -8.35 11.53 -14.72
N LEU A 44 -8.02 11.66 -16.01
CA LEU A 44 -8.05 10.57 -16.98
C LEU A 44 -6.70 9.86 -17.12
N VAL A 45 -5.68 10.31 -16.41
CA VAL A 45 -4.39 9.66 -16.32
C VAL A 45 -4.23 9.06 -14.93
N ALA A 46 -3.91 7.77 -14.87
CA ALA A 46 -3.65 7.06 -13.62
C ALA A 46 -2.29 6.36 -13.65
N PHE A 47 -1.68 6.24 -12.49
CA PHE A 47 -0.44 5.52 -12.28
C PHE A 47 -0.68 4.36 -11.33
N ALA A 48 0.16 3.32 -11.37
CA ALA A 48 0.00 2.18 -10.48
C ALA A 48 1.34 1.52 -10.15
N GLY A 49 1.34 0.68 -9.13
CA GLY A 49 2.50 -0.11 -8.76
C GLY A 49 3.63 0.72 -8.16
N GLN A 50 4.82 0.20 -8.29
CA GLN A 50 6.02 0.67 -7.58
C GLN A 50 6.34 2.15 -7.82
N MET A 51 6.08 2.66 -9.02
CA MET A 51 6.32 4.07 -9.32
C MET A 51 5.45 5.03 -8.50
N THR A 52 4.35 4.58 -7.93
CA THR A 52 3.51 5.37 -7.03
C THR A 52 3.95 5.34 -5.56
N GLY A 53 5.07 4.68 -5.26
CA GLY A 53 5.56 4.50 -3.91
C GLY A 53 4.94 3.30 -3.17
N VAL A 54 4.26 2.44 -3.91
CA VAL A 54 3.75 1.16 -3.38
C VAL A 54 4.82 0.10 -3.56
N GLU A 55 5.31 -0.49 -2.47
CA GLU A 55 6.25 -1.60 -2.51
C GLU A 55 5.55 -2.93 -2.30
N GLY A 56 6.08 -3.98 -2.95
CA GLY A 56 5.54 -5.35 -2.91
C GLY A 56 4.72 -5.71 -4.14
N TYR A 57 4.78 -6.97 -4.54
CA TYR A 57 4.08 -7.45 -5.75
C TYR A 57 2.56 -7.47 -5.56
N VAL A 58 2.09 -7.90 -4.39
CA VAL A 58 0.65 -7.95 -4.06
C VAL A 58 0.09 -6.54 -4.00
N GLU A 59 0.78 -5.64 -3.31
CA GLU A 59 0.40 -4.24 -3.17
C GLU A 59 0.39 -3.53 -4.53
N SER A 60 1.40 -3.78 -5.37
CA SER A 60 1.46 -3.22 -6.72
C SER A 60 0.31 -3.71 -7.58
N THR A 61 -0.05 -5.00 -7.49
CA THR A 61 -1.23 -5.56 -8.17
C THR A 61 -2.52 -4.91 -7.67
N ALA A 62 -2.67 -4.77 -6.35
CA ALA A 62 -3.84 -4.14 -5.75
C ALA A 62 -3.99 -2.67 -6.16
N SER A 63 -2.88 -1.93 -6.23
CA SER A 63 -2.89 -0.54 -6.73
C SER A 63 -3.32 -0.46 -8.19
N GLY A 64 -2.85 -1.39 -9.03
CA GLY A 64 -3.26 -1.50 -10.43
C GLY A 64 -4.74 -1.84 -10.58
N TYR A 65 -5.24 -2.75 -9.76
CA TYR A 65 -6.67 -3.08 -9.71
C TYR A 65 -7.50 -1.84 -9.35
N LEU A 66 -7.17 -1.15 -8.26
CA LEU A 66 -7.91 0.03 -7.82
C LEU A 66 -7.87 1.15 -8.86
N ALA A 67 -6.70 1.42 -9.44
CA ALA A 67 -6.57 2.40 -10.52
C ALA A 67 -7.43 2.02 -11.74
N GLY A 68 -7.40 0.76 -12.15
CA GLY A 68 -8.14 0.27 -13.31
C GLY A 68 -9.66 0.32 -13.14
N VAL A 69 -10.18 -0.18 -12.01
CA VAL A 69 -11.64 -0.16 -11.75
C VAL A 69 -12.15 1.27 -11.54
N SER A 70 -11.36 2.13 -10.92
CA SER A 70 -11.72 3.54 -10.75
C SER A 70 -11.74 4.28 -12.10
N MET A 71 -10.78 4.01 -12.96
CA MET A 71 -10.74 4.59 -14.30
C MET A 71 -11.89 4.09 -15.16
N ALA A 72 -12.21 2.81 -15.09
CA ALA A 72 -13.37 2.24 -15.79
C ALA A 72 -14.69 2.89 -15.32
N ALA A 73 -14.87 3.07 -14.01
CA ALA A 73 -16.03 3.76 -13.45
C ALA A 73 -16.13 5.23 -13.93
N LYS A 74 -14.99 5.96 -13.94
CA LYS A 74 -14.94 7.33 -14.47
C LYS A 74 -15.39 7.40 -15.94
N VAL A 75 -14.87 6.52 -16.80
CA VAL A 75 -15.22 6.49 -18.23
C VAL A 75 -16.70 6.17 -18.44
N LYS A 76 -17.27 5.31 -17.61
CA LYS A 76 -18.69 4.93 -17.67
C LYS A 76 -19.63 5.89 -16.95
N ASN A 77 -19.12 6.90 -16.25
CA ASN A 77 -19.87 7.76 -15.35
C ASN A 77 -20.60 6.98 -14.22
N GLU A 78 -19.95 5.93 -13.72
CA GLU A 78 -20.42 5.13 -12.59
C GLU A 78 -19.81 5.62 -11.28
N PRO A 79 -20.40 5.31 -10.11
CA PRO A 79 -19.82 5.62 -8.81
C PRO A 79 -18.41 5.00 -8.67
N LEU A 80 -17.48 5.75 -8.09
CA LEU A 80 -16.13 5.24 -7.84
C LEU A 80 -16.15 4.23 -6.69
N PRO A 81 -15.34 3.16 -6.78
CA PRO A 81 -15.26 2.17 -5.71
C PRO A 81 -14.62 2.79 -4.46
N GLU A 82 -15.24 2.64 -3.32
CA GLU A 82 -14.72 3.16 -2.07
C GLU A 82 -14.13 2.04 -1.20
N PHE A 83 -12.80 2.00 -1.13
CA PHE A 83 -12.08 1.13 -0.20
C PHE A 83 -11.74 1.90 1.07
N PRO A 84 -12.34 1.57 2.23
CA PRO A 84 -12.07 2.27 3.48
C PRO A 84 -10.68 1.95 4.05
N ARG A 85 -10.16 2.84 4.92
CA ARG A 85 -8.83 2.67 5.55
C ARG A 85 -8.72 1.47 6.48
N GLU A 86 -9.81 0.82 6.79
CA GLU A 86 -9.89 -0.45 7.50
C GLU A 86 -9.39 -1.62 6.64
N THR A 87 -9.37 -1.46 5.32
CA THR A 87 -8.84 -2.43 4.36
C THR A 87 -7.40 -2.11 3.97
N ALA A 88 -6.61 -3.13 3.66
CA ALA A 88 -5.21 -2.95 3.25
C ALA A 88 -5.07 -2.07 1.99
N ILE A 89 -5.93 -2.31 0.99
CA ILE A 89 -5.94 -1.54 -0.26
C ILE A 89 -6.34 -0.08 -0.01
N GLY A 90 -7.37 0.17 0.81
CA GLY A 90 -7.82 1.52 1.13
C GLY A 90 -6.83 2.29 2.00
N ALA A 91 -6.18 1.61 2.96
CA ALA A 91 -5.15 2.22 3.81
C ALA A 91 -3.94 2.67 2.99
N LEU A 92 -3.50 1.83 2.04
CA LEU A 92 -2.37 2.16 1.17
C LEU A 92 -2.72 3.29 0.21
N ALA A 93 -3.91 3.26 -0.40
CA ALA A 93 -4.43 4.33 -1.25
C ALA A 93 -4.53 5.67 -0.50
N ALA A 94 -4.98 5.64 0.75
CA ALA A 94 -5.00 6.82 1.61
C ALA A 94 -3.59 7.36 1.90
N TYR A 95 -2.62 6.47 2.18
CA TYR A 95 -1.23 6.86 2.45
C TYR A 95 -0.57 7.54 1.25
N ILE A 96 -0.69 6.97 0.05
CA ILE A 96 -0.05 7.52 -1.16
C ILE A 96 -0.68 8.83 -1.62
N SER A 97 -1.87 9.17 -1.15
CA SER A 97 -2.59 10.38 -1.53
C SER A 97 -2.69 11.43 -0.42
N ASP A 98 -2.08 11.17 0.74
CA ASP A 98 -2.13 12.06 1.90
C ASP A 98 -1.14 13.23 1.75
N ALA A 99 -1.65 14.39 1.33
CA ALA A 99 -0.86 15.60 1.13
C ALA A 99 -0.20 16.14 2.43
N SER A 100 -0.57 15.64 3.60
CA SER A 100 0.07 16.00 4.88
C SER A 100 1.43 15.32 5.08
N VAL A 101 1.75 14.30 4.29
CA VAL A 101 3.03 13.58 4.35
C VAL A 101 4.15 14.46 3.81
N VAL A 102 5.01 14.96 4.71
CA VAL A 102 6.11 15.87 4.36
C VAL A 102 7.29 15.15 3.70
N SER A 103 7.61 13.95 4.19
CA SER A 103 8.71 13.13 3.67
C SER A 103 8.17 11.79 3.21
N PHE A 104 7.64 11.77 1.99
CA PHE A 104 7.08 10.56 1.41
C PHE A 104 8.17 9.52 1.14
N GLN A 105 7.91 8.30 1.56
CA GLN A 105 8.77 7.14 1.31
C GLN A 105 7.94 5.98 0.81
N PRO A 106 8.42 5.26 -0.21
CA PRO A 106 7.78 4.01 -0.63
C PRO A 106 7.66 3.03 0.52
N MET A 107 6.53 2.32 0.58
CA MET A 107 6.31 1.33 1.63
C MET A 107 5.42 0.18 1.20
N ASN A 108 5.61 -0.95 1.86
CA ASN A 108 4.64 -2.05 1.86
C ASN A 108 3.47 -1.71 2.79
N VAL A 109 2.32 -2.32 2.53
CA VAL A 109 1.20 -2.23 3.48
C VAL A 109 1.62 -2.79 4.85
N ASN A 110 1.27 -2.07 5.88
CA ASN A 110 1.50 -2.52 7.26
C ASN A 110 0.36 -2.06 8.18
N ILE A 111 0.25 -2.70 9.33
CA ILE A 111 -0.86 -2.46 10.26
C ILE A 111 -0.93 -1.03 10.79
N CYS A 112 0.20 -0.29 10.77
CA CYS A 112 0.24 1.08 11.29
C CYS A 112 -0.53 2.09 10.44
N ILE A 113 -0.76 1.80 9.16
CA ILE A 113 -1.53 2.68 8.26
C ILE A 113 -3.03 2.35 8.21
N LEU A 114 -3.43 1.17 8.72
CA LEU A 114 -4.84 0.80 8.84
C LEU A 114 -5.48 1.50 10.03
N THR A 115 -6.77 1.77 9.92
CA THR A 115 -7.57 2.29 11.04
C THR A 115 -7.44 1.36 12.27
N PRO A 116 -7.13 1.88 13.45
CA PRO A 116 -7.05 1.07 14.67
C PRO A 116 -8.37 0.34 14.97
N LEU A 117 -8.31 -0.71 15.80
CA LEU A 117 -9.52 -1.34 16.35
C LEU A 117 -10.14 -0.42 17.40
N GLU A 118 -11.47 -0.39 17.45
CA GLU A 118 -12.23 0.40 18.43
C GLU A 118 -11.99 -0.08 19.87
N HIS A 119 -11.67 -1.35 20.03
CA HIS A 119 -11.44 -1.96 21.34
C HIS A 119 -10.03 -2.56 21.43
N ARG A 120 -9.53 -2.67 22.67
CA ARG A 120 -8.20 -3.20 22.95
C ARG A 120 -8.20 -4.73 22.86
N VAL A 121 -7.41 -5.28 21.94
CA VAL A 121 -7.13 -6.73 21.85
C VAL A 121 -5.77 -7.03 22.47
N LYS A 122 -5.73 -8.01 23.40
CA LYS A 122 -4.49 -8.44 24.08
C LYS A 122 -3.66 -9.35 23.14
N GLY A 123 -2.36 -9.09 23.09
CA GLY A 123 -1.41 -9.86 22.28
C GLY A 123 -1.31 -9.38 20.83
N LYS A 124 -0.06 -9.27 20.35
CA LYS A 124 0.23 -8.74 19.00
C LYS A 124 -0.41 -9.61 17.89
N ALA A 125 -0.32 -10.93 18.04
CA ALA A 125 -0.89 -11.87 17.05
C ALA A 125 -2.41 -11.74 16.96
N ASN A 126 -3.10 -11.73 18.09
CA ASN A 126 -4.55 -11.60 18.14
C ASN A 126 -5.03 -10.23 17.60
N LYS A 127 -4.30 -9.15 17.92
CA LYS A 127 -4.59 -7.83 17.37
C LYS A 127 -4.47 -7.83 15.84
N ASN A 128 -3.39 -8.41 15.30
CA ASN A 128 -3.16 -8.47 13.87
C ASN A 128 -4.24 -9.32 13.17
N LEU A 129 -4.62 -10.45 13.77
CA LEU A 129 -5.69 -11.30 13.26
C LEU A 129 -7.03 -10.57 13.23
N ALA A 130 -7.39 -9.86 14.31
CA ALA A 130 -8.63 -9.10 14.37
C ALA A 130 -8.70 -7.98 13.31
N ILE A 131 -7.57 -7.29 13.05
CA ILE A 131 -7.48 -6.29 11.98
C ILE A 131 -7.66 -6.95 10.61
N ALA A 132 -7.01 -8.09 10.37
CA ALA A 132 -7.13 -8.81 9.11
C ALA A 132 -8.58 -9.31 8.87
N GLN A 133 -9.20 -9.90 9.88
CA GLN A 133 -10.59 -10.36 9.81
C GLN A 133 -11.57 -9.22 9.52
N ARG A 134 -11.41 -8.07 10.20
CA ARG A 134 -12.22 -6.87 9.90
C ARG A 134 -12.04 -6.42 8.46
N SER A 135 -10.80 -6.37 7.97
CA SER A 135 -10.49 -5.97 6.60
C SER A 135 -11.14 -6.90 5.58
N LEU A 136 -11.07 -8.22 5.79
CA LEU A 136 -11.69 -9.21 4.91
C LEU A 136 -13.22 -9.10 4.92
N ALA A 137 -13.83 -9.00 6.10
CA ALA A 137 -15.29 -8.84 6.22
C ALA A 137 -15.82 -7.61 5.46
N ILE A 138 -15.06 -6.50 5.48
CA ILE A 138 -15.42 -5.30 4.70
C ILE A 138 -15.34 -5.58 3.19
N ILE A 139 -14.28 -6.26 2.74
CA ILE A 139 -14.14 -6.61 1.32
C ILE A 139 -15.26 -7.55 0.88
N ASP A 140 -15.61 -8.55 1.68
CA ASP A 140 -16.68 -9.50 1.38
C ASP A 140 -18.04 -8.79 1.25
N GLN A 141 -18.34 -7.84 2.14
CA GLN A 141 -19.53 -7.00 2.03
C GLN A 141 -19.55 -6.14 0.75
N MET A 142 -18.39 -5.56 0.37
CA MET A 142 -18.28 -4.75 -0.85
C MET A 142 -18.45 -5.57 -2.13
N THR A 143 -18.01 -6.83 -2.12
CA THR A 143 -18.07 -7.71 -3.29
C THR A 143 -19.39 -8.51 -3.38
N GLY A 144 -20.27 -8.39 -2.38
CA GLY A 144 -21.51 -9.17 -2.30
C GLY A 144 -21.29 -10.66 -2.05
N GLN A 145 -20.09 -11.03 -1.64
CA GLN A 145 -19.78 -12.38 -1.16
C GLN A 145 -20.15 -12.48 0.33
N GLU A 146 -21.44 -12.53 0.63
CA GLU A 146 -21.87 -13.10 1.91
C GLU A 146 -21.47 -14.57 1.91
N GLU A 147 -20.79 -15.02 2.95
CA GLU A 147 -20.42 -16.42 3.14
C GLU A 147 -21.64 -17.30 2.91
N ALA A 148 -21.61 -18.12 1.86
CA ALA A 148 -22.46 -19.28 1.76
C ALA A 148 -22.02 -20.24 2.87
N THR A 149 -22.70 -20.16 4.01
CA THR A 149 -22.56 -21.06 5.17
C THR A 149 -23.12 -22.42 4.83
#